data_f9c44e550cfdabc431bfc9181a0abd68
#
_entry.id   f9c44e550cfdabc431bfc9181a0abd68
#
_cell.length_a   1.000
_cell.length_b   1.000
_cell.length_c   1.000
_cell.angle_alpha   90.00
_cell.angle_beta   90.00
_cell.angle_gamma   90.00
#
_symmetry.space_group_name_H-M   'P 1'
#
loop_
_entity.id
_entity.type
_entity.pdbx_description
1 polymer ?
#
loop_
_entity_poly.entity_id
_entity_poly.type
_entity_poly.pdbx_seq_one_letter_code
_entity_poly.pdbx_strand_id
1 'polypeptide(L)'
;MFFEWHENEIIASRLFFSRFSNAKQNTKEIEDHFRGIFFFHFLNGALAGIAFPYISIFLLHSVNALSLSLFGVVYGIILWTITLVPIHKPITGYSPWNHPLGHLPALASFSGHLVYGFVLGLVVAIISQ
;
A
#
# COMPACT_ATOMS: atom_id res chain seq x y z
N MET A 1 40.59 0.42 -41.26
CA MET A 1 40.60 -0.70 -40.26
C MET A 1 40.85 -0.20 -38.85
N PHE A 2 41.87 0.60 -38.59
CA PHE A 2 42.12 1.16 -37.24
C PHE A 2 41.10 2.19 -36.78
N PHE A 3 40.51 2.99 -37.67
CA PHE A 3 39.48 4.00 -37.34
C PHE A 3 38.12 3.42 -37.04
N GLU A 4 37.72 2.30 -37.65
CA GLU A 4 36.44 1.65 -37.38
C GLU A 4 36.36 1.02 -35.96
N TRP A 5 37.47 0.51 -35.42
CA TRP A 5 37.52 -0.03 -34.06
C TRP A 5 37.30 1.04 -33.01
N HIS A 6 37.88 2.23 -33.18
CA HIS A 6 37.71 3.33 -32.22
C HIS A 6 36.30 3.89 -32.21
N GLU A 7 35.65 4.00 -33.37
CA GLU A 7 34.27 4.49 -33.43
C GLU A 7 33.31 3.52 -32.75
N ASN A 8 33.47 2.22 -32.94
CA ASN A 8 32.61 1.20 -32.36
C ASN A 8 32.75 1.15 -30.80
N GLU A 9 33.94 1.34 -30.26
CA GLU A 9 34.13 1.42 -28.81
C GLU A 9 33.47 2.68 -28.22
N ILE A 10 33.58 3.81 -28.88
CA ILE A 10 32.96 5.06 -28.44
C ILE A 10 31.43 4.95 -28.49
N ILE A 11 30.86 4.35 -29.51
CA ILE A 11 29.41 4.13 -29.61
C ILE A 11 28.92 3.15 -28.54
N ALA A 12 29.64 2.05 -28.32
CA ALA A 12 29.30 1.07 -27.31
C ALA A 12 29.33 1.68 -25.89
N SER A 13 30.34 2.48 -25.57
CA SER A 13 30.45 3.15 -24.30
C SER A 13 29.32 4.17 -24.08
N ARG A 14 28.97 4.97 -25.09
CA ARG A 14 27.87 5.94 -25.02
C ARG A 14 26.52 5.25 -24.80
N LEU A 15 26.27 4.14 -25.51
CA LEU A 15 25.04 3.35 -25.34
C LEU A 15 24.97 2.72 -23.94
N PHE A 16 26.08 2.23 -23.42
CA PHE A 16 26.15 1.69 -22.07
C PHE A 16 25.83 2.76 -21.02
N PHE A 17 26.47 3.92 -21.09
CA PHE A 17 26.23 5.03 -20.18
C PHE A 17 24.80 5.57 -20.26
N SER A 18 24.23 5.67 -21.47
CA SER A 18 22.85 6.12 -21.63
C SER A 18 21.85 5.14 -21.04
N ARG A 19 22.06 3.83 -21.22
CA ARG A 19 21.20 2.79 -20.61
C ARG A 19 21.31 2.80 -19.09
N PHE A 20 22.51 2.96 -18.56
CA PHE A 20 22.75 3.03 -17.11
C PHE A 20 22.10 4.28 -16.49
N SER A 21 22.25 5.43 -17.13
CA SER A 21 21.61 6.67 -16.68
C SER A 21 20.09 6.59 -16.70
N ASN A 22 19.50 6.04 -17.78
CA ASN A 22 18.05 5.85 -17.89
C ASN A 22 17.52 4.84 -16.86
N ALA A 23 18.26 3.74 -16.60
CA ALA A 23 17.89 2.77 -15.57
C ALA A 23 17.89 3.41 -14.17
N LYS A 24 18.89 4.24 -13.86
CA LYS A 24 18.97 4.96 -12.57
C LYS A 24 17.85 5.99 -12.43
N GLN A 25 17.49 6.70 -13.48
CA GLN A 25 16.39 7.66 -13.49
C GLN A 25 15.04 6.97 -13.30
N ASN A 26 14.79 5.88 -14.01
CA ASN A 26 13.57 5.06 -13.82
C ASN A 26 13.46 4.51 -12.41
N THR A 27 14.56 4.06 -11.80
CA THR A 27 14.56 3.54 -10.42
C THR A 27 14.17 4.63 -9.43
N LYS A 28 14.67 5.86 -9.62
CA LYS A 28 14.34 6.99 -8.76
C LYS A 28 12.87 7.40 -8.89
N GLU A 29 12.34 7.45 -10.10
CA GLU A 29 10.91 7.75 -10.34
C GLU A 29 9.99 6.71 -9.69
N ILE A 30 10.34 5.42 -9.80
CA ILE A 30 9.61 4.33 -9.14
C ILE A 30 9.67 4.49 -7.62
N GLU A 31 10.85 4.76 -7.05
CA GLU A 31 11.01 4.95 -5.61
C GLU A 31 10.20 6.14 -5.09
N ASP A 32 10.21 7.27 -5.76
CA ASP A 32 9.43 8.45 -5.37
C ASP A 32 7.92 8.20 -5.49
N HIS A 33 7.50 7.45 -6.48
CA HIS A 33 6.11 7.02 -6.66
C HIS A 33 5.65 6.12 -5.51
N PHE A 34 6.45 5.11 -5.15
CA PHE A 34 6.17 4.23 -4.01
C PHE A 34 6.10 4.99 -2.69
N ARG A 35 7.01 5.91 -2.44
CA ARG A 35 6.99 6.75 -1.22
C ARG A 35 5.70 7.55 -1.12
N GLY A 36 5.23 8.15 -2.21
CA GLY A 36 3.98 8.88 -2.26
C GLY A 36 2.78 7.99 -1.94
N ILE A 37 2.70 6.82 -2.54
CA ILE A 37 1.62 5.85 -2.32
C ILE A 37 1.61 5.36 -0.86
N PHE A 38 2.77 4.99 -0.30
CA PHE A 38 2.89 4.60 1.10
C PHE A 38 2.46 5.72 2.04
N PHE A 39 2.88 6.94 1.79
CA PHE A 39 2.48 8.10 2.59
C PHE A 39 0.96 8.27 2.61
N PHE A 40 0.30 8.25 1.45
CA PHE A 40 -1.15 8.36 1.36
C PHE A 40 -1.86 7.17 2.00
N HIS A 41 -1.32 5.97 1.88
CA HIS A 41 -1.89 4.78 2.52
C HIS A 41 -1.86 4.90 4.05
N PHE A 42 -0.72 5.28 4.63
CA PHE A 42 -0.60 5.51 6.07
C PHE A 42 -1.44 6.68 6.56
N LEU A 43 -1.51 7.77 5.79
CA LEU A 43 -2.37 8.91 6.12
C LEU A 43 -3.85 8.50 6.16
N ASN A 44 -4.32 7.76 5.16
CA ASN A 44 -5.68 7.24 5.14
C ASN A 44 -5.94 6.28 6.31
N GLY A 45 -4.99 5.40 6.64
CA GLY A 45 -5.07 4.54 7.80
C GLY A 45 -5.16 5.31 9.11
N ALA A 46 -4.37 6.36 9.27
CA ALA A 46 -4.41 7.22 10.45
C ALA A 46 -5.75 7.96 10.58
N LEU A 47 -6.25 8.54 9.49
CA LEU A 47 -7.57 9.21 9.47
C LEU A 47 -8.70 8.22 9.77
N ALA A 48 -8.67 7.03 9.19
CA ALA A 48 -9.62 5.97 9.49
C ALA A 48 -9.55 5.53 10.95
N GLY A 49 -8.34 5.46 11.52
CA GLY A 49 -8.11 5.15 12.94
C GLY A 49 -8.68 6.21 13.88
N ILE A 50 -8.56 7.48 13.53
CA ILE A 50 -9.15 8.59 14.30
C ILE A 50 -10.68 8.57 14.21
N ALA A 51 -11.24 8.25 13.05
CA ALA A 51 -12.69 8.19 12.85
C ALA A 51 -13.36 7.03 13.59
N PHE A 52 -12.64 5.91 13.76
CA PHE A 52 -13.18 4.68 14.33
C PHE A 52 -13.81 4.84 15.72
N PRO A 53 -13.16 5.46 16.74
CA PRO A 53 -13.77 5.60 18.07
C PRO A 53 -15.08 6.38 18.04
N TYR A 54 -15.16 7.42 17.22
CA TYR A 54 -16.40 8.21 17.09
C TYR A 54 -17.52 7.39 16.47
N ILE A 55 -17.23 6.64 15.41
CA ILE A 55 -18.19 5.78 14.72
C ILE A 55 -18.64 4.63 15.64
N SER A 56 -17.70 3.98 16.32
CA SER A 56 -17.99 2.85 17.20
C SER A 56 -18.82 3.24 18.41
N ILE A 57 -18.52 4.35 19.05
CA ILE A 57 -19.28 4.85 20.20
C ILE A 57 -20.70 5.25 19.74
N PHE A 58 -20.81 5.90 18.60
CA PHE A 58 -22.11 6.31 18.06
C PHE A 58 -23.01 5.12 17.70
N LEU A 59 -22.45 4.07 17.12
CA LEU A 59 -23.23 2.91 16.64
C LEU A 59 -23.45 1.84 17.73
N LEU A 60 -22.43 1.55 18.53
CA LEU A 60 -22.48 0.44 19.48
C LEU A 60 -22.97 0.86 20.86
N HIS A 61 -22.77 2.10 21.25
CA HIS A 61 -23.04 2.59 22.62
C HIS A 61 -22.39 1.71 23.72
N SER A 62 -21.28 1.02 23.36
CA SER A 62 -20.57 0.05 24.21
C SER A 62 -19.07 0.23 24.09
N VAL A 63 -18.38 0.06 25.19
CA VAL A 63 -16.90 0.06 25.29
C VAL A 63 -16.34 -1.33 25.59
N ASN A 64 -17.15 -2.37 25.47
CA ASN A 64 -16.72 -3.75 25.67
C ASN A 64 -15.66 -4.17 24.64
N ALA A 65 -14.56 -4.75 25.13
CA ALA A 65 -13.43 -5.15 24.29
C ALA A 65 -13.83 -6.12 23.15
N LEU A 66 -14.70 -7.08 23.41
CA LEU A 66 -15.16 -8.02 22.39
C LEU A 66 -15.99 -7.32 21.32
N SER A 67 -16.96 -6.51 21.72
CA SER A 67 -17.83 -5.78 20.78
C SER A 67 -17.04 -4.81 19.91
N LEU A 68 -16.11 -4.06 20.50
CA LEU A 68 -15.26 -3.11 19.79
C LEU A 68 -14.28 -3.81 18.84
N SER A 69 -13.70 -4.94 19.25
CA SER A 69 -12.79 -5.71 18.39
C SER A 69 -13.51 -6.34 17.20
N LEU A 70 -14.71 -6.91 17.42
CA LEU A 70 -15.53 -7.45 16.32
C LEU A 70 -16.00 -6.34 15.38
N PHE A 71 -16.42 -5.21 15.90
CA PHE A 71 -16.78 -4.05 15.10
C PHE A 71 -15.57 -3.51 14.33
N GLY A 72 -14.38 -3.51 14.94
CA GLY A 72 -13.12 -3.17 14.29
C GLY A 72 -12.80 -4.07 13.10
N VAL A 73 -13.02 -5.38 13.24
CA VAL A 73 -12.87 -6.33 12.11
C VAL A 73 -13.81 -5.98 10.96
N VAL A 74 -15.09 -5.74 11.24
CA VAL A 74 -16.07 -5.33 10.22
C VAL A 74 -15.65 -4.02 9.57
N TYR A 75 -15.18 -3.06 10.36
CA TYR A 75 -14.66 -1.79 9.88
C TYR A 75 -13.45 -1.98 8.94
N GLY A 76 -12.52 -2.87 9.32
CA GLY A 76 -11.38 -3.24 8.47
C GLY A 76 -11.78 -3.85 7.13
N ILE A 77 -12.82 -4.70 7.12
CA ILE A 77 -13.37 -5.28 5.87
C ILE A 77 -13.96 -4.19 4.98
N ILE A 78 -14.69 -3.26 5.54
CA ILE A 78 -15.29 -2.12 4.81
C ILE A 78 -14.18 -1.25 4.21
N LEU A 79 -13.16 -0.90 5.01
CA LEU A 79 -12.01 -0.13 4.53
C LEU A 79 -11.29 -0.85 3.39
N TRP A 80 -11.03 -2.15 3.54
CA TRP A 80 -10.40 -2.94 2.49
C TRP A 80 -11.21 -2.92 1.19
N THR A 81 -12.52 -3.11 1.27
CA THR A 81 -13.40 -3.09 0.10
C THR A 81 -13.39 -1.75 -0.62
N ILE A 82 -13.42 -0.64 0.13
CA ILE A 82 -13.39 0.72 -0.44
C ILE A 82 -12.02 1.05 -1.04
N THR A 83 -10.94 0.59 -0.42
CA THR A 83 -9.57 0.93 -0.84
C THR A 83 -8.96 -0.05 -1.83
N LEU A 84 -9.55 -1.24 -2.01
CA LEU A 84 -8.99 -2.31 -2.84
C LEU A 84 -8.67 -1.84 -4.27
N VAL A 85 -9.62 -1.23 -4.95
CA VAL A 85 -9.43 -0.82 -6.35
C VAL A 85 -8.50 0.39 -6.47
N PRO A 86 -8.71 1.51 -5.74
CA PRO A 86 -7.90 2.70 -5.92
C PRO A 86 -6.47 2.56 -5.41
N ILE A 87 -6.19 1.68 -4.45
CA ILE A 87 -4.85 1.53 -3.85
C ILE A 87 -4.11 0.32 -4.41
N HIS A 88 -4.78 -0.79 -4.66
CA HIS A 88 -4.12 -2.03 -5.10
C HIS A 88 -3.39 -1.86 -6.43
N LYS A 89 -4.06 -1.29 -7.44
CA LYS A 89 -3.48 -1.08 -8.77
C LYS A 89 -2.26 -0.14 -8.77
N PRO A 90 -2.26 1.03 -8.09
CA PRO A 90 -1.08 1.87 -7.98
C PRO A 90 0.11 1.20 -7.28
N ILE A 91 -0.12 0.36 -6.26
CA ILE A 91 0.95 -0.32 -5.52
C ILE A 91 1.51 -1.50 -6.30
N THR A 92 0.66 -2.36 -6.86
CA THR A 92 1.09 -3.60 -7.53
C THR A 92 1.31 -3.44 -9.03
N GLY A 93 0.80 -2.35 -9.64
CA GLY A 93 0.79 -2.15 -11.09
C GLY A 93 -0.28 -2.95 -11.83
N TYR A 94 -1.02 -3.81 -11.12
CA TYR A 94 -2.06 -4.67 -11.69
C TYR A 94 -3.40 -4.47 -10.97
N SER A 95 -4.49 -4.72 -11.68
CA SER A 95 -5.81 -4.80 -11.07
C SER A 95 -5.85 -5.98 -10.07
N PRO A 96 -6.63 -5.91 -8.97
CA PRO A 96 -6.73 -7.01 -8.02
C PRO A 96 -7.19 -8.33 -8.64
N TRP A 97 -7.88 -8.27 -9.77
CA TRP A 97 -8.43 -9.41 -10.50
C TRP A 97 -7.46 -10.03 -11.52
N ASN A 98 -6.43 -9.29 -11.96
CA ASN A 98 -5.50 -9.65 -13.03
C ASN A 98 -4.04 -9.60 -12.60
N HIS A 99 -3.75 -9.93 -11.35
CA HIS A 99 -2.37 -9.95 -10.85
C HIS A 99 -1.64 -11.24 -11.26
N PRO A 100 -0.32 -11.18 -11.66
CA PRO A 100 0.47 -12.36 -12.01
C PRO A 100 0.57 -13.41 -10.90
N LEU A 101 0.53 -12.97 -9.62
CA LEU A 101 0.54 -13.84 -8.44
C LEU A 101 -0.88 -14.30 -8.02
N GLY A 102 -1.88 -14.15 -8.88
CA GLY A 102 -3.26 -14.51 -8.60
C GLY A 102 -3.87 -13.64 -7.50
N HIS A 103 -4.55 -14.28 -6.55
CA HIS A 103 -5.24 -13.59 -5.45
C HIS A 103 -4.36 -13.30 -4.22
N LEU A 104 -3.11 -13.74 -4.20
CA LEU A 104 -2.22 -13.61 -3.04
C LEU A 104 -2.05 -12.16 -2.55
N PRO A 105 -1.79 -11.15 -3.41
CA PRO A 105 -1.67 -9.77 -2.97
C PRO A 105 -2.96 -9.21 -2.36
N ALA A 106 -4.11 -9.55 -2.93
CA ALA A 106 -5.41 -9.13 -2.41
C ALA A 106 -5.70 -9.79 -1.05
N LEU A 107 -5.38 -11.07 -0.89
CA LEU A 107 -5.51 -11.80 0.39
C LEU A 107 -4.56 -11.27 1.46
N ALA A 108 -3.32 -10.94 1.10
CA ALA A 108 -2.37 -10.33 2.03
C ALA A 108 -2.86 -8.97 2.52
N SER A 109 -3.36 -8.13 1.62
CA SER A 109 -3.98 -6.84 1.93
C SER A 109 -5.22 -7.01 2.81
N PHE A 110 -6.09 -7.97 2.51
CA PHE A 110 -7.26 -8.29 3.30
C PHE A 110 -6.90 -8.68 4.73
N SER A 111 -5.95 -9.59 4.89
CA SER A 111 -5.45 -10.01 6.21
C SER A 111 -4.90 -8.85 7.02
N GLY A 112 -4.17 -7.94 6.37
CA GLY A 112 -3.68 -6.71 7.01
C GLY A 112 -4.80 -5.82 7.54
N HIS A 113 -5.88 -5.67 6.79
CA HIS A 113 -7.04 -4.88 7.22
C HIS A 113 -7.84 -5.55 8.34
N LEU A 114 -7.92 -6.88 8.37
CA LEU A 114 -8.51 -7.61 9.49
C LEU A 114 -7.73 -7.39 10.78
N VAL A 115 -6.41 -7.53 10.74
CA VAL A 115 -5.52 -7.29 11.88
C VAL A 115 -5.60 -5.84 12.33
N TYR A 116 -5.54 -4.90 11.39
CA TYR A 116 -5.66 -3.48 11.67
C TYR A 116 -6.98 -3.15 12.39
N GLY A 117 -8.11 -3.62 11.88
CA GLY A 117 -9.42 -3.39 12.47
C GLY A 117 -9.55 -4.03 13.85
N PHE A 118 -9.07 -5.26 14.03
CA PHE A 118 -9.08 -5.94 15.32
C PHE A 118 -8.26 -5.19 16.38
N VAL A 119 -7.02 -4.83 16.06
CA VAL A 119 -6.12 -4.09 16.95
C VAL A 119 -6.70 -2.71 17.28
N LEU A 120 -7.27 -2.02 16.29
CA LEU A 120 -7.90 -0.73 16.49
C LEU A 120 -9.06 -0.81 17.49
N GLY A 121 -9.95 -1.81 17.35
CA GLY A 121 -11.04 -2.06 18.30
C GLY A 121 -10.55 -2.38 19.70
N LEU A 122 -9.51 -3.19 19.82
CA LEU A 122 -8.89 -3.54 21.10
C LEU A 122 -8.25 -2.32 21.78
N VAL A 123 -7.51 -1.51 21.04
CA VAL A 123 -6.87 -0.28 21.55
C VAL A 123 -7.92 0.70 22.06
N VAL A 124 -8.98 0.92 21.30
CA VAL A 124 -10.08 1.81 21.72
C VAL A 124 -10.75 1.28 22.98
N ALA A 125 -10.96 -0.02 23.08
CA ALA A 125 -11.52 -0.63 24.29
C ALA A 125 -10.64 -0.40 25.54
N ILE A 126 -9.32 -0.52 25.39
CA ILE A 126 -8.36 -0.30 26.52
C ILE A 126 -8.34 1.16 26.94
N ILE A 127 -8.35 2.10 25.98
CA ILE A 127 -8.28 3.54 26.29
C ILE A 127 -9.60 4.05 26.88
N SER A 128 -10.71 3.41 26.57
CA SER A 128 -12.06 3.83 26.99
C SER A 128 -12.47 3.32 28.38
N GLN A 129 -11.62 2.51 29.03
CA GLN A 129 -11.83 2.05 30.43
C GLN A 129 -11.29 3.06 31.43
#